data_68b189328d18572325d7d7f021d0a71c
#
_entry.id   68b189328d18572325d7d7f021d0a71c
#
_cell.length_a   1.000
_cell.length_b   1.000
_cell.length_c   1.000
_cell.angle_alpha   90.00
_cell.angle_beta   90.00
_cell.angle_gamma   90.00
#
_symmetry.space_group_name_H-M   'P 1'
#
loop_
_entity.id
_entity.type
_entity.pdbx_description
1 polymer ?
#
loop_
_entity_poly.entity_id
_entity_poly.type
_entity_poly.pdbx_seq_one_letter_code
_entity_poly.pdbx_strand_id
1 'polypeptide(L)'
;GTLKQVFETILSHQSDAFRQVVLVEYPRRGIWTIGFLTGETLGEVQNITKDRVLNIFIPTTPNPTSGFLLFIPEEDVIELSMGVEEGIKMVMSGGIVTPMDRRSESDRKKPKV
;
A
#
# COMPACT_ATOMS: atom_id res chain seq x y z
N GLY A 1 22.59 15.46 6.68
CA GLY A 1 22.28 16.84 6.55
C GLY A 1 20.80 17.13 6.66
N THR A 2 20.47 18.38 6.47
CA THR A 2 19.10 18.86 6.59
C THR A 2 18.16 18.25 5.57
N LEU A 3 18.65 17.98 4.35
CA LEU A 3 17.83 17.38 3.31
C LEU A 3 17.38 15.98 3.70
N LYS A 4 18.30 15.20 4.27
CA LYS A 4 17.97 13.84 4.72
C LYS A 4 16.95 13.90 5.86
N GLN A 5 17.11 14.84 6.80
CA GLN A 5 16.17 15.00 7.91
C GLN A 5 14.77 15.40 7.41
N VAL A 6 14.70 16.30 6.44
CA VAL A 6 13.42 16.71 5.86
C VAL A 6 12.74 15.51 5.21
N PHE A 7 13.50 14.74 4.46
CA PHE A 7 12.97 13.55 3.78
C PHE A 7 12.46 12.52 4.77
N GLU A 8 13.25 12.25 5.83
CA GLU A 8 12.84 11.31 6.89
C GLU A 8 11.60 11.79 7.63
N THR A 9 11.48 13.09 7.88
CA THR A 9 10.31 13.65 8.53
C THR A 9 9.06 13.47 7.67
N ILE A 10 9.17 13.74 6.36
CA ILE A 10 8.06 13.55 5.43
C ILE A 10 7.64 12.08 5.39
N LEU A 11 8.60 11.17 5.29
CA LEU A 11 8.31 9.73 5.29
C LEU A 11 7.66 9.28 6.58
N SER A 12 8.11 9.80 7.72
CA SER A 12 7.53 9.46 9.01
C SER A 12 6.06 9.92 9.10
N HIS A 13 5.77 11.14 8.68
CA HIS A 13 4.39 11.64 8.66
C HIS A 13 3.52 10.82 7.72
N GLN A 14 4.04 10.47 6.56
CA GLN A 14 3.32 9.67 5.59
C GLN A 14 3.04 8.27 6.13
N SER A 15 4.04 7.63 6.77
CA SER A 15 3.83 6.29 7.32
C SER A 15 2.84 6.30 8.48
N ASP A 16 2.75 7.40 9.25
CA ASP A 16 1.75 7.52 10.31
C ASP A 16 0.32 7.55 9.76
N ALA A 17 0.14 8.07 8.56
CA ALA A 17 -1.16 8.12 7.90
C ALA A 17 -1.55 6.76 7.31
N PHE A 18 -0.60 5.88 7.06
CA PHE A 18 -0.85 4.58 6.48
C PHE A 18 -1.21 3.57 7.56
N ARG A 19 -2.32 2.88 7.36
CA ARG A 19 -2.83 1.90 8.33
C ARG A 19 -2.37 0.49 8.04
N GLN A 20 -2.22 0.15 6.77
CA GLN A 20 -2.01 -1.22 6.34
C GLN A 20 -1.38 -1.26 4.97
N VAL A 21 -0.43 -2.17 4.77
CA VAL A 21 0.09 -2.48 3.44
C VAL A 21 -0.88 -3.43 2.77
N VAL A 22 -1.22 -3.12 1.54
CA VAL A 22 -2.17 -3.94 0.77
C VAL A 22 -1.60 -4.27 -0.60
N LEU A 23 -2.20 -5.28 -1.23
CA LEU A 23 -1.87 -5.69 -2.58
C LEU A 23 -3.14 -5.56 -3.41
N VAL A 24 -3.05 -4.87 -4.54
CA VAL A 24 -4.18 -4.68 -5.44
C VAL A 24 -3.76 -4.88 -6.88
N GLU A 25 -4.70 -5.27 -7.72
CA GLU A 25 -4.46 -5.35 -9.16
C GLU A 25 -4.52 -3.95 -9.75
N TYR A 26 -3.43 -3.51 -10.34
CA TYR A 26 -3.32 -2.19 -10.95
C TYR A 26 -2.07 -2.15 -11.84
N PRO A 27 -2.13 -1.60 -13.05
CA PRO A 27 -3.28 -0.89 -13.64
C PRO A 27 -4.32 -1.81 -14.31
N ARG A 28 -4.10 -3.11 -14.30
CA ARG A 28 -5.06 -4.05 -14.88
C ARG A 28 -4.94 -5.42 -14.21
N ARG A 29 -5.86 -6.28 -14.54
CA ARG A 29 -5.83 -7.67 -14.07
C ARG A 29 -4.51 -8.35 -14.41
N GLY A 30 -3.99 -9.10 -13.45
CA GLY A 30 -2.74 -9.84 -13.62
C GLY A 30 -1.49 -9.05 -13.29
N ILE A 31 -1.61 -7.75 -13.06
CA ILE A 31 -0.50 -6.90 -12.61
C ILE A 31 -0.82 -6.39 -11.23
N TRP A 32 0.11 -6.56 -10.30
CA TRP A 32 -0.10 -6.25 -8.89
C TRP A 32 0.80 -5.12 -8.44
N THR A 33 0.28 -4.34 -7.50
CA THR A 33 1.07 -3.29 -6.88
C THR A 33 0.82 -3.26 -5.39
N ILE A 34 1.83 -2.80 -4.66
CA ILE A 34 1.69 -2.47 -3.26
C ILE A 34 0.95 -1.14 -3.16
N GLY A 35 0.00 -1.08 -2.25
CA GLY A 35 -0.65 0.17 -1.87
C GLY A 35 -0.69 0.28 -0.37
N PHE A 36 -1.11 1.44 0.10
CA PHE A 36 -1.24 1.72 1.53
C PHE A 36 -2.67 2.17 1.82
N LEU A 37 -3.32 1.46 2.72
CA LEU A 37 -4.66 1.82 3.15
C LEU A 37 -4.59 3.06 4.04
N THR A 38 -5.30 4.11 3.67
CA THR A 38 -5.35 5.33 4.48
C THR A 38 -6.66 5.49 5.22
N GLY A 39 -7.71 4.81 4.79
CA GLY A 39 -8.99 4.84 5.48
C GLY A 39 -10.13 4.37 4.61
N GLU A 40 -11.33 4.41 5.16
CA GLU A 40 -12.54 4.14 4.41
C GLU A 40 -12.91 5.36 3.57
N THR A 41 -13.39 5.13 2.37
CA THR A 41 -13.88 6.21 1.52
C THR A 41 -15.18 6.73 2.10
N LEU A 42 -15.31 8.05 2.18
CA LEU A 42 -16.49 8.71 2.73
C LEU A 42 -17.04 9.74 1.74
N GLY A 43 -18.25 10.19 1.99
CA GLY A 43 -18.85 11.31 1.26
C GLY A 43 -19.29 10.95 -0.15
N GLU A 44 -19.12 11.89 -1.05
CA GLU A 44 -19.66 11.77 -2.41
C GLU A 44 -19.15 10.55 -3.14
N VAL A 45 -17.86 10.26 -3.05
CA VAL A 45 -17.27 9.11 -3.76
C VAL A 45 -17.90 7.82 -3.27
N GLN A 46 -18.04 7.64 -1.96
CA GLN A 46 -18.67 6.43 -1.42
C GLN A 46 -20.14 6.36 -1.82
N ASN A 47 -20.82 7.50 -1.82
CA ASN A 47 -22.25 7.52 -2.14
C ASN A 47 -22.53 7.20 -3.60
N ILE A 48 -21.61 7.52 -4.50
CA ILE A 48 -21.74 7.22 -5.93
C ILE A 48 -21.38 5.76 -6.24
N THR A 49 -20.42 5.21 -5.51
CA THR A 49 -19.99 3.84 -5.72
C THR A 49 -20.92 2.87 -4.98
N LYS A 50 -21.11 1.68 -5.55
CA LYS A 50 -22.04 0.70 -5.00
C LYS A 50 -21.53 0.03 -3.73
N ASP A 51 -20.27 -0.38 -3.76
CA ASP A 51 -19.68 -1.21 -2.73
C ASP A 51 -18.97 -0.37 -1.69
N ARG A 52 -18.62 -1.00 -0.57
CA ARG A 52 -17.75 -0.36 0.38
C ARG A 52 -16.37 -0.22 -0.25
N VAL A 53 -15.92 1.03 -0.40
CA VAL A 53 -14.62 1.32 -1.01
C VAL A 53 -13.65 1.85 0.02
N LEU A 54 -12.38 1.62 -0.27
CA LEU A 54 -11.28 2.02 0.61
C LEU A 54 -10.37 2.99 -0.14
N ASN A 55 -9.79 3.93 0.62
CA ASN A 55 -8.79 4.85 0.10
C ASN A 55 -7.44 4.15 0.08
N ILE A 56 -6.91 3.93 -1.10
CA ILE A 56 -5.61 3.26 -1.27
C ILE A 56 -4.66 4.22 -1.97
N PHE A 57 -3.53 4.49 -1.32
CA PHE A 57 -2.46 5.26 -1.91
C PHE A 57 -1.51 4.32 -2.63
N ILE A 58 -1.29 4.55 -3.92
CA ILE A 58 -0.36 3.78 -4.74
C ILE A 58 0.89 4.62 -4.94
N PRO A 59 2.00 4.26 -4.28
CA PRO A 59 3.22 5.08 -4.35
C PRO A 59 3.98 4.88 -5.66
N THR A 60 4.81 5.86 -5.99
CA THR A 60 5.78 5.71 -7.07
C THR A 60 7.11 5.21 -6.52
N THR A 61 7.93 4.67 -7.40
CA THR A 61 9.28 4.20 -7.10
C THR A 61 10.27 5.10 -7.82
N PRO A 62 11.32 5.57 -7.19
CA PRO A 62 11.77 5.34 -5.82
C PRO A 62 11.21 6.34 -4.80
N ASN A 63 10.31 7.22 -5.21
CA ASN A 63 9.79 8.28 -4.35
C ASN A 63 8.40 7.90 -3.82
N PRO A 64 8.30 7.36 -2.57
CA PRO A 64 7.02 6.94 -2.03
C PRO A 64 6.14 8.09 -1.53
N THR A 65 6.61 9.34 -1.64
CA THR A 65 5.80 10.51 -1.25
C THR A 65 4.88 10.99 -2.36
N SER A 66 5.04 10.45 -3.56
CA SER A 66 4.14 10.75 -4.68
C SER A 66 3.48 9.46 -5.17
N GLY A 67 2.39 9.61 -5.90
CA GLY A 67 1.65 8.47 -6.40
C GLY A 67 0.22 8.82 -6.74
N PHE A 68 -0.66 7.84 -6.66
CA PHE A 68 -2.06 7.97 -7.03
C PHE A 68 -2.95 7.62 -5.84
N LEU A 69 -4.08 8.30 -5.76
CA LEU A 69 -5.14 7.93 -4.83
C LEU A 69 -6.18 7.13 -5.60
N LEU A 70 -6.41 5.90 -5.19
CA LEU A 70 -7.42 5.04 -5.80
C LEU A 70 -8.51 4.71 -4.77
N PHE A 71 -9.72 4.57 -5.25
CA PHE A 71 -10.86 4.14 -4.45
C PHE A 71 -11.22 2.73 -4.90
N ILE A 72 -10.88 1.76 -4.08
CA ILE A 72 -10.95 0.35 -4.47
C ILE A 72 -11.96 -0.38 -3.60
N PRO A 73 -12.87 -1.19 -4.20
CA PRO A 73 -13.78 -2.00 -3.40
C PRO A 73 -13.02 -2.87 -2.40
N GLU A 74 -13.51 -2.95 -1.19
CA GLU A 74 -12.87 -3.70 -0.12
C GLU A 74 -12.55 -5.14 -0.54
N GLU A 75 -13.45 -5.76 -1.29
CA GLU A 75 -13.28 -7.14 -1.73
C GLU A 75 -12.09 -7.35 -2.67
N ASP A 76 -11.63 -6.27 -3.31
CA ASP A 76 -10.50 -6.33 -4.25
C ASP A 76 -9.17 -5.95 -3.58
N VAL A 77 -9.16 -5.74 -2.29
CA VAL A 77 -7.98 -5.34 -1.54
C VAL A 77 -7.50 -6.52 -0.71
N ILE A 78 -6.24 -6.91 -0.90
CA ILE A 78 -5.63 -8.00 -0.13
C ILE A 78 -4.71 -7.37 0.92
N GLU A 79 -4.98 -7.62 2.19
CA GLU A 79 -4.11 -7.13 3.26
C GLU A 79 -2.85 -7.98 3.33
N LEU A 80 -1.71 -7.30 3.44
CA LEU A 80 -0.42 -7.96 3.60
C LEU A 80 0.00 -7.91 5.06
N SER A 81 0.76 -8.91 5.48
CA SER A 81 1.23 -8.98 6.87
C SER A 81 2.48 -8.15 7.13
N MET A 82 3.17 -7.70 6.08
CA MET A 82 4.34 -6.84 6.26
C MET A 82 3.96 -5.51 6.89
N GLY A 83 4.89 -4.92 7.64
CA GLY A 83 4.67 -3.61 8.23
C GLY A 83 4.78 -2.49 7.21
N VAL A 84 4.23 -1.33 7.55
CA VAL A 84 4.21 -0.16 6.65
C VAL A 84 5.63 0.26 6.27
N GLU A 85 6.56 0.30 7.24
CA GLU A 85 7.96 0.66 6.96
C GLU A 85 8.61 -0.31 6.00
N GLU A 86 8.32 -1.61 6.14
CA GLU A 86 8.84 -2.63 5.25
C GLU A 86 8.31 -2.43 3.83
N GLY A 87 7.03 -2.12 3.71
CA GLY A 87 6.42 -1.83 2.43
C GLY A 87 7.04 -0.61 1.76
N ILE A 88 7.28 0.45 2.53
CA ILE A 88 7.92 1.66 2.02
C ILE A 88 9.33 1.35 1.51
N LYS A 89 10.11 0.58 2.25
CA LYS A 89 11.47 0.19 1.83
C LYS A 89 11.43 -0.63 0.54
N MET A 90 10.47 -1.52 0.42
CA MET A 90 10.30 -2.32 -0.78
C MET A 90 10.02 -1.43 -1.99
N VAL A 91 9.13 -0.46 -1.83
CA VAL A 91 8.80 0.50 -2.90
C VAL A 91 10.02 1.35 -3.26
N MET A 92 10.72 1.89 -2.28
CA MET A 92 11.90 2.73 -2.52
C MET A 92 13.01 1.99 -3.25
N SER A 93 13.15 0.71 -3.00
CA SER A 93 14.19 -0.11 -3.62
C SER A 93 13.77 -0.72 -4.95
N GLY A 94 12.53 -0.48 -5.38
CA GLY A 94 12.04 -1.10 -6.61
C GLY A 94 11.88 -2.61 -6.49
N GLY A 95 11.66 -3.09 -5.27
CA GLY A 95 11.49 -4.52 -5.01
C GLY A 95 12.77 -5.26 -4.70
N ILE A 96 13.92 -4.57 -4.74
CA ILE A 96 15.21 -5.22 -4.45
C ILE A 96 15.28 -5.62 -2.98
N VAL A 97 14.82 -4.76 -2.09
CA VAL A 97 14.71 -5.07 -0.66
C VAL A 97 13.32 -5.65 -0.41
N THR A 98 13.27 -6.92 -0.04
CA THR A 98 12.01 -7.63 0.16
C THR A 98 11.97 -8.15 1.59
N PRO A 99 10.92 -7.82 2.37
CA PRO A 99 10.80 -8.36 3.73
C PRO A 99 10.53 -9.86 3.70
N MET A 100 10.95 -10.54 4.75
CA MET A 100 10.69 -11.97 4.89
C MET A 100 9.19 -12.20 5.05
N ASP A 101 8.68 -13.26 4.41
CA ASP A 101 7.31 -13.69 4.61
C ASP A 101 7.22 -14.42 5.96
N ARG A 102 6.66 -13.74 6.96
CA ARG A 102 6.57 -14.25 8.33
C ARG A 102 5.26 -14.98 8.63
N ARG A 103 4.43 -15.17 7.62
CA ARG A 103 3.20 -15.95 7.79
C ARG A 103 3.55 -17.41 8.08
N SER A 104 2.56 -18.19 8.54
CA SER A 104 2.76 -19.61 8.79
C SER A 104 3.25 -20.34 7.53
N GLU A 105 3.94 -21.46 7.71
CA GLU A 105 4.46 -22.22 6.56
C GLU A 105 3.34 -22.65 5.61
N SER A 106 2.20 -23.06 6.15
CA SER A 106 1.08 -23.46 5.30
C SER A 106 0.51 -22.28 4.52
N ASP A 107 0.46 -21.08 5.11
CA ASP A 107 -0.03 -19.89 4.43
C ASP A 107 0.94 -19.42 3.34
N ARG A 108 2.24 -19.53 3.59
CA ARG A 108 3.25 -19.15 2.60
C ARG A 108 3.17 -19.98 1.33
N LYS A 109 2.69 -21.22 1.44
CA LYS A 109 2.60 -22.14 0.30
C LYS A 109 1.30 -22.02 -0.48
N LYS A 110 0.36 -21.22 0.02
CA LYS A 110 -0.95 -21.05 -0.62
C LYS A 110 -1.08 -19.66 -1.22
N PRO A 111 -1.11 -19.55 -2.56
CA PRO A 111 -1.41 -18.26 -3.18
C PRO A 111 -2.85 -17.86 -2.87
N LYS A 112 -3.07 -16.57 -2.65
CA LYS A 112 -4.41 -16.03 -2.42
C LYS A 112 -5.11 -15.68 -3.72
N VAL A 113 -4.35 -15.61 -4.78
CA VAL A 113 -4.83 -15.19 -6.09
C VAL A 113 -4.21 -16.02 -7.19
#